data_2986495d94832bec82b6520ec0b6addc
#
_entry.id   2986495d94832bec82b6520ec0b6addc
#
_cell.length_a   1.000
_cell.length_b   1.000
_cell.length_c   1.000
_cell.angle_alpha   90.00
_cell.angle_beta   90.00
_cell.angle_gamma   90.00
#
_symmetry.space_group_name_H-M   'P 1'
#
loop_
_entity.id
_entity.type
_entity.pdbx_description
1 polymer ?
#
loop_
_entity_poly.entity_id
_entity_poly.type
_entity_poly.pdbx_seq_one_letter_code
_entity_poly.pdbx_strand_id
1 'polypeptide(L)'
;MLKYFLLTGLLLSCALLLLAQEKEPFYSYEKTYTPLSIGAVVPDYKLLGVLNYRKTDLILSEFHGKALLIDFWAIFCQPCLAQFQKLQRIQEKYKKDLQVIAITNDSLEKVIDLFENIRYQGFNLLTVARTRDSKVNDSLFFAFPHKYIPHYIWIDKNRVVKAITGYEALNDDNIALLTGGGSLDAISNKDVHIASSEHPAMYAYQDIDITEKMMLNDSIKGLIGYSMLSGYNKKYPPSSAIDYAGIYAERRIRTWNLPLATMIRIAYGKLGREVWEQELVAVPRVFLSIRDTLLLHKLTVDFKQAPDTTADMYCYDLIIAGKGRKLLMEKMKEDLYRYFGVNARIVQRKVQCYILSLVDSSRLRTKGGDTYVSGNMYYLKLQNAEFSSLSEHIRTYNEGSKTTPYKGLESGIIVDETNFTSRIDVNIAARMNDIPSLNGELSKYGLALLAGERLIDVLLIED
;
A
#
# COMPACT_ATOMS: atom_id res chain seq x y z
N MET A 1 16.50 63.71 7.26
CA MET A 1 17.53 62.62 7.17
C MET A 1 17.28 61.48 8.16
N LEU A 2 16.92 61.71 9.40
CA LEU A 2 16.73 60.64 10.41
C LEU A 2 15.58 59.65 10.11
N LYS A 3 14.50 60.08 9.48
CA LYS A 3 13.34 59.21 9.08
C LYS A 3 13.70 58.24 7.95
N TYR A 4 14.59 58.55 7.06
CA TYR A 4 15.01 57.64 5.98
C TYR A 4 15.98 56.59 6.48
N PHE A 5 16.78 56.88 7.50
CA PHE A 5 17.67 55.88 8.12
C PHE A 5 16.92 54.82 8.92
N LEU A 6 15.79 55.17 9.55
CA LEU A 6 14.95 54.18 10.25
C LEU A 6 14.15 53.31 9.30
N LEU A 7 13.71 53.81 8.15
CA LEU A 7 12.98 53.04 7.16
C LEU A 7 13.88 52.06 6.43
N THR A 8 15.10 52.43 6.09
CA THR A 8 16.10 51.55 5.46
C THR A 8 16.62 50.47 6.42
N GLY A 9 16.76 50.78 7.71
CA GLY A 9 17.10 49.80 8.73
C GLY A 9 16.02 48.74 8.94
N LEU A 10 14.73 49.14 8.89
CA LEU A 10 13.59 48.24 9.03
C LEU A 10 13.42 47.33 7.79
N LEU A 11 13.64 47.86 6.58
CA LEU A 11 13.61 47.08 5.36
C LEU A 11 14.78 46.10 5.24
N LEU A 12 15.98 46.47 5.74
CA LEU A 12 17.11 45.54 5.76
C LEU A 12 16.93 44.43 6.81
N SER A 13 16.31 44.70 7.96
CA SER A 13 15.98 43.70 8.97
C SER A 13 14.90 42.73 8.51
N CYS A 14 13.88 43.20 7.78
CA CYS A 14 12.88 42.32 7.13
C CYS A 14 13.46 41.49 6.00
N ALA A 15 14.38 42.04 5.21
CA ALA A 15 15.08 41.26 4.16
C ALA A 15 16.01 40.20 4.75
N LEU A 16 16.68 40.47 5.87
CA LEU A 16 17.50 39.52 6.59
C LEU A 16 16.67 38.44 7.30
N LEU A 17 15.46 38.75 7.76
CA LEU A 17 14.50 37.76 8.30
C LEU A 17 13.88 36.88 7.20
N LEU A 18 13.71 37.40 5.98
CA LEU A 18 13.25 36.61 4.82
C LEU A 18 14.36 35.71 4.23
N LEU A 19 15.63 36.07 4.41
CA LEU A 19 16.78 35.24 4.03
C LEU A 19 17.14 34.19 5.09
N ALA A 20 16.63 34.32 6.32
CA ALA A 20 16.81 33.37 7.42
C ALA A 20 15.68 32.33 7.51
N GLN A 21 14.76 32.27 6.55
CA GLN A 21 14.04 31.02 6.27
C GLN A 21 15.03 30.11 5.54
N GLU A 22 16.01 29.57 6.28
CA GLU A 22 16.67 28.35 5.91
C GLU A 22 15.55 27.34 5.57
N LYS A 23 15.40 27.07 4.27
CA LYS A 23 14.78 25.82 3.84
C LYS A 23 15.54 24.76 4.63
N GLU A 24 14.89 24.16 5.62
CA GLU A 24 15.38 22.93 6.23
C GLU A 24 15.92 22.10 5.07
N PRO A 25 17.19 21.76 5.04
CA PRO A 25 17.71 20.96 3.94
C PRO A 25 16.87 19.70 3.93
N PHE A 26 16.32 19.37 2.76
CA PHE A 26 15.75 18.06 2.50
C PHE A 26 16.88 17.09 2.88
N TYR A 27 16.79 16.54 4.09
CA TYR A 27 17.82 15.69 4.65
C TYR A 27 17.93 14.47 3.75
N SER A 28 18.89 14.50 2.84
CA SER A 28 19.52 13.29 2.34
C SER A 28 20.18 12.63 3.55
N TYR A 29 19.46 11.75 4.21
CA TYR A 29 20.03 10.83 5.20
C TYR A 29 20.86 9.80 4.44
N GLU A 30 21.98 10.21 3.90
CA GLU A 30 23.10 9.34 3.55
C GLU A 30 23.80 8.84 4.81
N LYS A 31 23.07 8.22 5.72
CA LYS A 31 23.62 7.15 6.50
C LYS A 31 23.38 5.90 5.65
N THR A 32 24.42 5.42 4.99
CA THR A 32 24.43 4.15 4.27
C THR A 32 24.14 3.03 5.27
N TYR A 33 22.85 2.77 5.54
CA TYR A 33 22.45 1.59 6.26
C TYR A 33 22.62 0.40 5.31
N THR A 34 23.57 -0.45 5.59
CA THR A 34 23.70 -1.72 4.88
C THR A 34 22.56 -2.63 5.35
N PRO A 35 21.67 -3.08 4.45
CA PRO A 35 20.64 -4.05 4.81
C PRO A 35 21.24 -5.30 5.44
N LEU A 36 20.60 -5.81 6.46
CA LEU A 36 21.00 -7.05 7.12
C LEU A 36 20.47 -8.25 6.35
N SER A 37 21.34 -9.20 6.05
CA SER A 37 21.03 -10.47 5.40
C SER A 37 21.02 -11.62 6.41
N ILE A 38 20.57 -12.79 5.96
CA ILE A 38 20.69 -14.04 6.71
C ILE A 38 22.18 -14.26 7.08
N GLY A 39 22.42 -14.63 8.33
CA GLY A 39 23.75 -14.77 8.92
C GLY A 39 24.30 -13.50 9.57
N ALA A 40 23.73 -12.34 9.30
CA ALA A 40 24.16 -11.09 9.91
C ALA A 40 23.79 -11.03 11.41
N VAL A 41 24.64 -10.37 12.22
CA VAL A 41 24.36 -10.06 13.62
C VAL A 41 23.56 -8.77 13.69
N VAL A 42 22.40 -8.80 14.34
CA VAL A 42 21.51 -7.65 14.50
C VAL A 42 22.07 -6.70 15.56
N PRO A 43 22.32 -5.42 15.22
CA PRO A 43 22.74 -4.41 16.19
C PRO A 43 21.71 -4.18 17.29
N ASP A 44 22.13 -3.53 18.37
CA ASP A 44 21.25 -3.23 19.50
C ASP A 44 20.38 -2.00 19.21
N TYR A 45 19.31 -2.20 18.45
CA TYR A 45 18.39 -1.11 18.10
C TYR A 45 17.57 -0.68 19.31
N LYS A 46 17.44 0.65 19.46
CA LYS A 46 16.47 1.27 20.36
C LYS A 46 15.11 1.34 19.67
N LEU A 47 14.03 1.00 20.38
CA LEU A 47 12.66 1.04 19.91
C LEU A 47 11.85 2.03 20.75
N LEU A 48 11.12 2.94 20.12
CA LEU A 48 10.28 3.96 20.75
C LEU A 48 8.81 3.71 20.37
N GLY A 49 7.88 4.18 21.21
CA GLY A 49 6.45 4.00 20.96
C GLY A 49 5.99 2.57 21.18
N VAL A 50 6.49 1.97 22.26
CA VAL A 50 6.18 0.59 22.63
C VAL A 50 4.84 0.53 23.34
N LEU A 51 3.98 -0.37 22.90
CA LEU A 51 2.68 -0.73 23.48
C LEU A 51 2.71 -2.17 23.99
N ASN A 52 1.81 -2.48 24.92
CA ASN A 52 1.65 -3.81 25.50
C ASN A 52 2.94 -4.36 26.15
N TYR A 53 3.71 -3.48 26.74
CA TYR A 53 4.93 -3.82 27.48
C TYR A 53 5.08 -2.90 28.70
N ARG A 54 5.98 -3.28 29.62
CA ARG A 54 6.22 -2.54 30.88
C ARG A 54 6.87 -1.17 30.70
N LYS A 55 7.40 -0.88 29.53
CA LYS A 55 8.12 0.36 29.18
C LYS A 55 7.58 0.91 27.86
N THR A 56 7.68 2.21 27.65
CA THR A 56 7.32 2.91 26.42
C THR A 56 8.45 2.97 25.40
N ASP A 57 9.66 2.61 25.84
CA ASP A 57 10.85 2.43 25.02
C ASP A 57 11.66 1.24 25.52
N LEU A 58 12.42 0.62 24.63
CA LEU A 58 13.29 -0.51 24.95
C LEU A 58 14.47 -0.59 23.95
N ILE A 59 15.44 -1.43 24.30
CA ILE A 59 16.51 -1.86 23.41
C ILE A 59 16.45 -3.38 23.20
N LEU A 60 16.87 -3.87 22.02
CA LEU A 60 16.73 -5.30 21.69
C LEU A 60 17.50 -6.20 22.62
N SER A 61 18.59 -5.74 23.23
CA SER A 61 19.37 -6.49 24.23
C SER A 61 18.59 -6.81 25.53
N GLU A 62 17.46 -6.14 25.79
CA GLU A 62 16.60 -6.50 26.93
C GLU A 62 16.02 -7.92 26.83
N PHE A 63 16.02 -8.51 25.62
CA PHE A 63 15.59 -9.87 25.36
C PHE A 63 16.74 -10.88 25.30
N HIS A 64 17.83 -10.60 25.97
CA HIS A 64 18.99 -11.50 26.02
C HIS A 64 18.58 -12.94 26.37
N GLY A 65 19.15 -13.90 25.61
CA GLY A 65 18.87 -15.33 25.79
C GLY A 65 17.60 -15.85 25.12
N LYS A 66 16.78 -14.95 24.55
CA LYS A 66 15.62 -15.32 23.75
C LYS A 66 15.90 -15.16 22.25
N ALA A 67 15.25 -15.99 21.46
CA ALA A 67 15.08 -15.73 20.04
C ALA A 67 14.09 -14.57 19.84
N LEU A 68 14.19 -13.84 18.71
CA LEU A 68 13.27 -12.78 18.37
C LEU A 68 12.55 -13.12 17.06
N LEU A 69 11.25 -12.87 17.04
CA LEU A 69 10.45 -12.87 15.81
C LEU A 69 9.91 -11.45 15.62
N ILE A 70 10.49 -10.72 14.66
CA ILE A 70 10.01 -9.39 14.30
C ILE A 70 8.97 -9.53 13.20
N ASP A 71 7.78 -8.94 13.40
CA ASP A 71 6.67 -8.89 12.46
C ASP A 71 6.47 -7.44 11.98
N PHE A 72 6.77 -7.17 10.72
CA PHE A 72 6.44 -5.89 10.10
C PHE A 72 5.02 -5.95 9.54
N TRP A 73 4.18 -5.02 9.99
CA TRP A 73 2.76 -5.00 9.70
C TRP A 73 2.22 -3.57 9.51
N ALA A 74 0.93 -3.44 9.13
CA ALA A 74 0.22 -2.16 9.09
C ALA A 74 -1.27 -2.36 9.40
N ILE A 75 -1.94 -1.30 9.85
CA ILE A 75 -3.37 -1.33 10.23
C ILE A 75 -4.30 -1.70 9.07
N PHE A 76 -3.91 -1.41 7.83
CA PHE A 76 -4.64 -1.76 6.62
C PHE A 76 -4.32 -3.17 6.09
N CYS A 77 -3.27 -3.82 6.60
CA CYS A 77 -2.80 -5.11 6.12
C CYS A 77 -3.67 -6.26 6.65
N GLN A 78 -4.68 -6.67 5.88
CA GLN A 78 -5.58 -7.76 6.25
C GLN A 78 -4.88 -9.09 6.55
N PRO A 79 -3.91 -9.55 5.73
CA PRO A 79 -3.17 -10.77 6.04
C PRO A 79 -2.38 -10.66 7.36
N CYS A 80 -1.82 -9.48 7.69
CA CYS A 80 -1.11 -9.25 8.94
C CYS A 80 -2.06 -9.39 10.14
N LEU A 81 -3.19 -8.67 10.10
CA LEU A 81 -4.19 -8.69 11.16
C LEU A 81 -4.77 -10.09 11.39
N ALA A 82 -4.87 -10.90 10.32
CA ALA A 82 -5.31 -12.30 10.43
C ALA A 82 -4.31 -13.18 11.21
N GLN A 83 -3.02 -12.82 11.26
CA GLN A 83 -1.99 -13.57 11.98
C GLN A 83 -1.90 -13.20 13.46
N PHE A 84 -2.48 -12.09 13.92
CA PHE A 84 -2.34 -11.59 15.29
C PHE A 84 -2.68 -12.62 16.37
N GLN A 85 -3.81 -13.33 16.23
CA GLN A 85 -4.18 -14.37 17.18
C GLN A 85 -3.20 -15.54 17.21
N LYS A 86 -2.62 -15.89 16.06
CA LYS A 86 -1.61 -16.94 15.94
C LYS A 86 -0.29 -16.51 16.59
N LEU A 87 0.16 -15.28 16.31
CA LEU A 87 1.36 -14.72 16.95
C LEU A 87 1.22 -14.64 18.47
N GLN A 88 0.06 -14.26 18.98
CA GLN A 88 -0.20 -14.21 20.42
C GLN A 88 -0.13 -15.60 21.06
N ARG A 89 -0.70 -16.62 20.40
CA ARG A 89 -0.58 -18.02 20.87
C ARG A 89 0.86 -18.50 20.86
N ILE A 90 1.63 -18.17 19.81
CA ILE A 90 3.06 -18.49 19.72
C ILE A 90 3.82 -17.80 20.86
N GLN A 91 3.59 -16.50 21.08
CA GLN A 91 4.23 -15.76 22.18
C GLN A 91 3.95 -16.40 23.53
N GLU A 92 2.71 -16.77 23.82
CA GLU A 92 2.35 -17.37 25.09
C GLU A 92 2.97 -18.76 25.27
N LYS A 93 2.95 -19.58 24.21
CA LYS A 93 3.53 -20.93 24.21
C LYS A 93 5.04 -20.92 24.42
N TYR A 94 5.74 -20.01 23.75
CA TYR A 94 7.21 -19.94 23.72
C TYR A 94 7.79 -18.77 24.54
N LYS A 95 7.03 -18.18 25.46
CA LYS A 95 7.39 -16.96 26.21
C LYS A 95 8.73 -17.00 26.96
N LYS A 96 9.25 -18.18 27.29
CA LYS A 96 10.56 -18.35 27.94
C LYS A 96 11.71 -18.15 26.95
N ASP A 97 11.56 -18.62 25.71
CA ASP A 97 12.63 -18.77 24.71
C ASP A 97 12.46 -17.86 23.51
N LEU A 98 11.28 -17.21 23.37
CA LEU A 98 10.93 -16.33 22.25
C LEU A 98 10.36 -15.00 22.73
N GLN A 99 10.70 -13.94 22.01
CA GLN A 99 9.96 -12.67 22.06
C GLN A 99 9.47 -12.32 20.65
N VAL A 100 8.17 -12.14 20.52
CA VAL A 100 7.55 -11.58 19.31
C VAL A 100 7.48 -10.06 19.46
N ILE A 101 7.87 -9.32 18.44
CA ILE A 101 7.84 -7.87 18.38
C ILE A 101 7.13 -7.45 17.10
N ALA A 102 5.92 -6.91 17.21
CA ALA A 102 5.16 -6.39 16.07
C ALA A 102 5.55 -4.93 15.81
N ILE A 103 5.99 -4.59 14.61
CA ILE A 103 6.51 -3.26 14.26
C ILE A 103 5.71 -2.66 13.11
N THR A 104 5.28 -1.41 13.27
CA THR A 104 4.53 -0.69 12.23
C THR A 104 5.00 0.76 12.08
N ASN A 105 4.87 1.29 10.87
CA ASN A 105 5.01 2.73 10.59
C ASN A 105 3.72 3.53 10.83
N ASP A 106 2.63 2.87 11.20
CA ASP A 106 1.42 3.58 11.60
C ASP A 106 1.64 4.36 12.90
N SER A 107 0.98 5.51 13.03
CA SER A 107 1.11 6.32 14.23
C SER A 107 0.59 5.58 15.47
N LEU A 108 1.20 5.87 16.61
CA LEU A 108 0.83 5.29 17.91
C LEU A 108 -0.67 5.44 18.19
N GLU A 109 -1.25 6.61 17.88
CA GLU A 109 -2.69 6.90 18.06
C GLU A 109 -3.56 5.94 17.25
N LYS A 110 -3.21 5.72 15.97
CA LYS A 110 -3.96 4.80 15.09
C LYS A 110 -3.86 3.35 15.55
N VAL A 111 -2.72 2.94 16.09
CA VAL A 111 -2.54 1.60 16.65
C VAL A 111 -3.36 1.42 17.93
N ILE A 112 -3.43 2.45 18.79
CA ILE A 112 -4.29 2.46 19.96
C ILE A 112 -5.76 2.32 19.55
N ASP A 113 -6.23 3.14 18.60
CA ASP A 113 -7.60 3.05 18.08
C ASP A 113 -7.94 1.64 17.55
N LEU A 114 -6.98 0.99 16.86
CA LEU A 114 -7.16 -0.38 16.40
C LEU A 114 -7.34 -1.35 17.57
N PHE A 115 -6.52 -1.25 18.62
CA PHE A 115 -6.56 -2.16 19.78
C PHE A 115 -7.76 -1.91 20.69
N GLU A 116 -8.30 -0.71 20.71
CA GLU A 116 -9.57 -0.39 21.38
C GLU A 116 -10.79 -0.98 20.66
N ASN A 117 -10.64 -1.34 19.37
CA ASN A 117 -11.71 -1.99 18.62
C ASN A 117 -12.03 -3.35 19.25
N ILE A 118 -13.32 -3.64 19.45
CA ILE A 118 -13.82 -4.87 20.09
C ILE A 118 -13.22 -6.17 19.54
N ARG A 119 -12.91 -6.19 18.25
CA ARG A 119 -12.31 -7.34 17.56
C ARG A 119 -10.88 -7.63 18.02
N TYR A 120 -10.16 -6.62 18.49
CA TYR A 120 -8.77 -6.72 18.92
C TYR A 120 -8.59 -6.58 20.41
N GLN A 121 -9.69 -6.50 21.16
CA GLN A 121 -9.65 -6.51 22.62
C GLN A 121 -8.96 -7.78 23.12
N GLY A 122 -8.04 -7.62 24.08
CA GLY A 122 -7.22 -8.72 24.59
C GLY A 122 -5.97 -9.05 23.75
N PHE A 123 -5.74 -8.36 22.64
CA PHE A 123 -4.46 -8.42 21.94
C PHE A 123 -3.39 -7.69 22.76
N ASN A 124 -2.33 -8.42 23.15
CA ASN A 124 -1.30 -7.89 24.04
C ASN A 124 0.13 -8.21 23.62
N LEU A 125 0.38 -8.46 22.33
CA LEU A 125 1.75 -8.57 21.83
C LEU A 125 2.47 -7.24 21.97
N LEU A 126 3.76 -7.32 22.33
CA LEU A 126 4.65 -6.17 22.30
C LEU A 126 4.61 -5.56 20.90
N THR A 127 4.16 -4.33 20.82
CA THR A 127 3.97 -3.62 19.57
C THR A 127 4.77 -2.32 19.60
N VAL A 128 5.44 -2.01 18.48
CA VAL A 128 6.19 -0.77 18.28
C VAL A 128 5.50 0.01 17.18
N ALA A 129 5.06 1.22 17.50
CA ALA A 129 4.37 2.11 16.58
C ALA A 129 5.14 3.43 16.40
N ARG A 130 4.83 4.17 15.33
CA ARG A 130 5.50 5.43 15.03
C ARG A 130 5.07 6.52 16.00
N THR A 131 6.05 7.19 16.63
CA THR A 131 5.86 8.41 17.41
C THR A 131 6.39 9.62 16.64
N ARG A 132 6.11 10.85 17.10
CA ARG A 132 6.65 12.08 16.48
C ARG A 132 8.18 12.09 16.46
N ASP A 133 8.82 11.44 17.44
CA ASP A 133 10.28 11.39 17.59
C ASP A 133 10.92 10.12 17.01
N SER A 134 10.19 9.30 16.28
CA SER A 134 10.55 7.93 15.95
C SER A 134 11.48 7.74 14.75
N LYS A 135 12.29 8.76 14.38
CA LYS A 135 13.41 8.55 13.43
C LYS A 135 14.31 7.36 13.84
N VAL A 136 14.25 6.95 15.10
CA VAL A 136 14.98 5.79 15.65
C VAL A 136 14.41 4.46 15.13
N ASN A 137 13.10 4.33 15.00
CA ASN A 137 12.47 3.10 14.50
C ASN A 137 12.74 2.88 13.00
N ASP A 138 13.00 3.96 12.25
CA ASP A 138 13.37 3.89 10.83
C ASP A 138 14.60 3.01 10.61
N SER A 139 15.50 2.91 11.60
CA SER A 139 16.70 2.07 11.53
C SER A 139 16.39 0.60 11.27
N LEU A 140 15.30 0.05 11.86
CA LEU A 140 14.89 -1.33 11.60
C LEU A 140 14.27 -1.51 10.21
N PHE A 141 13.51 -0.53 9.71
CA PHE A 141 13.00 -0.56 8.35
C PHE A 141 14.12 -0.48 7.31
N PHE A 142 15.18 0.30 7.59
CA PHE A 142 16.37 0.33 6.74
C PHE A 142 17.23 -0.93 6.86
N ALA A 143 17.30 -1.54 8.06
CA ALA A 143 18.04 -2.78 8.27
C ALA A 143 17.36 -3.97 7.60
N PHE A 144 16.02 -3.97 7.52
CA PHE A 144 15.20 -5.02 6.90
C PHE A 144 14.24 -4.41 5.88
N PRO A 145 14.78 -3.91 4.76
CA PRO A 145 13.96 -3.29 3.73
C PRO A 145 13.00 -4.32 3.12
N HIS A 146 11.74 -3.91 2.98
CA HIS A 146 10.70 -4.76 2.42
C HIS A 146 9.64 -3.91 1.71
N LYS A 147 9.05 -4.49 0.67
CA LYS A 147 7.96 -3.87 -0.10
C LYS A 147 6.59 -4.42 0.29
N TYR A 148 6.55 -5.66 0.74
CA TYR A 148 5.30 -6.36 1.05
C TYR A 148 5.29 -6.86 2.48
N ILE A 149 4.15 -6.69 3.14
CA ILE A 149 3.83 -7.19 4.48
C ILE A 149 2.69 -8.22 4.39
N PRO A 150 2.61 -9.21 5.32
CA PRO A 150 3.48 -9.43 6.47
C PRO A 150 4.91 -9.78 6.09
N HIS A 151 5.87 -9.33 6.92
CA HIS A 151 7.28 -9.58 6.70
C HIS A 151 7.94 -9.94 8.03
N TYR A 152 8.45 -11.16 8.14
CA TYR A 152 8.99 -11.72 9.37
C TYR A 152 10.49 -11.85 9.33
N ILE A 153 11.17 -11.37 10.38
CA ILE A 153 12.59 -11.58 10.61
C ILE A 153 12.78 -12.53 11.77
N TRP A 154 13.46 -13.63 11.53
CA TRP A 154 13.73 -14.71 12.48
C TRP A 154 15.15 -14.55 13.01
N ILE A 155 15.32 -14.24 14.28
CA ILE A 155 16.60 -13.94 14.90
C ILE A 155 16.81 -14.93 16.05
N ASP A 156 17.95 -15.60 16.07
CA ASP A 156 18.28 -16.54 17.14
C ASP A 156 18.71 -15.84 18.45
N LYS A 157 18.89 -16.62 19.51
CA LYS A 157 19.31 -16.13 20.83
C LYS A 157 20.70 -15.45 20.84
N ASN A 158 21.50 -15.64 19.80
CA ASN A 158 22.78 -14.99 19.59
C ASN A 158 22.68 -13.74 18.72
N ARG A 159 21.44 -13.31 18.41
CA ARG A 159 21.12 -12.14 17.58
C ARG A 159 21.50 -12.31 16.10
N VAL A 160 21.63 -13.53 15.62
CA VAL A 160 21.92 -13.82 14.21
C VAL A 160 20.60 -13.97 13.45
N VAL A 161 20.45 -13.29 12.31
CA VAL A 161 19.33 -13.46 11.40
C VAL A 161 19.37 -14.86 10.82
N LYS A 162 18.33 -15.66 11.05
CA LYS A 162 18.22 -17.04 10.59
C LYS A 162 17.34 -17.20 9.37
N ALA A 163 16.30 -16.38 9.24
CA ALA A 163 15.40 -16.39 8.09
C ALA A 163 14.70 -15.03 7.92
N ILE A 164 14.24 -14.73 6.70
CA ILE A 164 13.40 -13.59 6.35
C ILE A 164 12.25 -14.13 5.51
N THR A 165 10.99 -14.06 6.00
CA THR A 165 9.88 -14.81 5.39
C THR A 165 8.58 -14.02 5.29
N GLY A 166 7.58 -14.59 4.60
CA GLY A 166 6.17 -14.24 4.73
C GLY A 166 5.48 -15.02 5.87
N TYR A 167 4.15 -14.95 5.90
CA TYR A 167 3.33 -15.60 6.95
C TYR A 167 3.22 -17.14 6.76
N GLU A 168 3.51 -17.65 5.59
CA GLU A 168 3.48 -19.08 5.25
C GLU A 168 4.48 -19.89 6.07
N ALA A 169 5.60 -19.29 6.43
CA ALA A 169 6.62 -19.93 7.26
C ALA A 169 6.26 -19.95 8.77
N LEU A 170 5.25 -19.19 9.18
CA LEU A 170 4.86 -19.06 10.58
C LEU A 170 4.11 -20.32 11.04
N ASN A 171 4.80 -21.27 11.63
CA ASN A 171 4.24 -22.49 12.23
C ASN A 171 5.05 -22.91 13.46
N ASP A 172 4.48 -23.84 14.25
CA ASP A 172 5.08 -24.29 15.50
C ASP A 172 6.42 -25.01 15.30
N ASP A 173 6.57 -25.78 14.23
CA ASP A 173 7.79 -26.53 13.96
C ASP A 173 8.97 -25.60 13.68
N ASN A 174 8.77 -24.56 12.86
CA ASN A 174 9.78 -23.56 12.58
C ASN A 174 10.12 -22.71 13.83
N ILE A 175 9.15 -22.39 14.67
CA ILE A 175 9.38 -21.69 15.95
C ILE A 175 10.19 -22.58 16.90
N ALA A 176 9.89 -23.88 16.96
CA ALA A 176 10.64 -24.83 17.79
C ALA A 176 12.10 -24.97 17.30
N LEU A 177 12.33 -25.00 15.99
CA LEU A 177 13.68 -24.97 15.41
C LEU A 177 14.43 -23.69 15.77
N LEU A 178 13.79 -22.51 15.62
CA LEU A 178 14.41 -21.23 15.98
C LEU A 178 14.83 -21.18 17.45
N THR A 179 13.92 -21.54 18.35
CA THR A 179 14.15 -21.46 19.82
C THR A 179 15.10 -22.55 20.31
N GLY A 180 15.07 -23.74 19.69
CA GLY A 180 15.96 -24.86 19.97
C GLY A 180 17.35 -24.76 19.35
N GLY A 181 17.62 -23.76 18.52
CA GLY A 181 18.90 -23.60 17.79
C GLY A 181 19.06 -24.52 16.60
N GLY A 182 17.97 -25.07 16.07
CA GLY A 182 17.96 -25.86 14.84
C GLY A 182 18.19 -25.01 13.59
N SER A 183 18.45 -25.68 12.44
CA SER A 183 18.56 -25.00 11.15
C SER A 183 17.19 -24.61 10.60
N LEU A 184 17.11 -23.41 10.01
CA LEU A 184 15.98 -22.90 9.27
C LEU A 184 16.26 -22.84 7.75
N ASP A 185 17.30 -23.50 7.27
CA ASP A 185 17.75 -23.44 5.86
C ASP A 185 16.72 -23.99 4.86
N ALA A 186 15.83 -24.88 5.33
CA ALA A 186 14.74 -25.43 4.53
C ALA A 186 13.56 -24.46 4.32
N ILE A 187 13.52 -23.33 5.03
CA ILE A 187 12.45 -22.36 4.90
C ILE A 187 12.69 -21.52 3.64
N SER A 188 11.67 -21.41 2.79
CA SER A 188 11.71 -20.50 1.65
C SER A 188 11.81 -19.06 2.14
N ASN A 189 12.96 -18.43 1.93
CA ASN A 189 13.17 -17.04 2.29
C ASN A 189 12.55 -16.13 1.24
N LYS A 190 11.97 -15.02 1.71
CA LYS A 190 11.61 -13.92 0.81
C LYS A 190 12.88 -13.36 0.17
N ASP A 191 12.86 -13.20 -1.15
CA ASP A 191 13.93 -12.46 -1.84
C ASP A 191 14.01 -11.04 -1.30
N VAL A 192 15.10 -10.76 -0.58
CA VAL A 192 15.36 -9.45 0.05
C VAL A 192 15.84 -8.42 -0.98
N HIS A 193 16.00 -8.83 -2.24
CA HIS A 193 16.61 -8.03 -3.30
C HIS A 193 15.76 -6.86 -3.83
N ILE A 194 14.80 -6.36 -3.04
CA ILE A 194 14.06 -5.14 -3.42
C ILE A 194 14.34 -4.05 -2.41
N ALA A 195 15.60 -3.81 -2.17
CA ALA A 195 16.08 -2.72 -1.32
C ALA A 195 16.70 -1.60 -2.16
N SER A 196 16.04 -1.18 -3.21
CA SER A 196 16.33 0.14 -3.75
C SER A 196 15.02 0.89 -3.89
N SER A 197 14.98 2.14 -3.46
CA SER A 197 13.98 3.14 -3.82
C SER A 197 13.90 3.32 -5.35
N GLU A 198 14.77 2.67 -6.08
CA GLU A 198 14.81 2.58 -7.52
C GLU A 198 14.06 1.34 -7.96
N HIS A 199 13.00 1.54 -8.74
CA HIS A 199 12.32 0.44 -9.40
C HIS A 199 13.34 -0.33 -10.23
N PRO A 200 13.45 -1.67 -10.08
CA PRO A 200 14.46 -2.43 -10.78
C PRO A 200 14.36 -2.20 -12.28
N ALA A 201 15.49 -2.06 -12.93
CA ALA A 201 15.55 -1.96 -14.38
C ALA A 201 14.90 -3.20 -15.01
N MET A 202 13.84 -3.01 -15.78
CA MET A 202 13.12 -4.12 -16.42
C MET A 202 14.03 -4.87 -17.41
N TYR A 203 14.94 -4.14 -18.01
CA TYR A 203 15.92 -4.63 -18.99
C TYR A 203 17.32 -4.14 -18.57
N ALA A 204 17.96 -4.90 -17.70
CA ALA A 204 19.31 -4.62 -17.23
C ALA A 204 20.34 -5.49 -17.96
N TYR A 205 21.44 -4.89 -18.38
CA TYR A 205 22.66 -5.57 -18.76
C TYR A 205 23.73 -5.23 -17.70
N GLN A 206 24.27 -6.24 -17.00
CA GLN A 206 25.22 -6.06 -15.90
C GLN A 206 24.70 -5.09 -14.83
N ASP A 207 23.43 -5.30 -14.38
CA ASP A 207 22.73 -4.48 -13.39
C ASP A 207 22.53 -2.98 -13.74
N ILE A 208 22.82 -2.59 -14.96
CA ILE A 208 22.56 -1.24 -15.45
C ILE A 208 21.27 -1.24 -16.28
N ASP A 209 20.36 -0.29 -16.00
CA ASP A 209 19.19 -0.07 -16.85
C ASP A 209 19.65 0.27 -18.27
N ILE A 210 19.42 -0.65 -19.22
CA ILE A 210 19.82 -0.46 -20.61
C ILE A 210 19.18 0.81 -21.18
N THR A 211 17.95 1.11 -20.77
CA THR A 211 17.21 2.27 -21.26
C THR A 211 17.79 3.58 -20.72
N GLU A 212 18.22 3.60 -19.49
CA GLU A 212 18.93 4.74 -18.91
C GLU A 212 20.31 4.93 -19.56
N LYS A 213 21.05 3.84 -19.74
CA LYS A 213 22.33 3.85 -20.45
C LYS A 213 22.18 4.31 -21.92
N MET A 214 21.10 3.89 -22.60
CA MET A 214 20.80 4.32 -23.97
C MET A 214 20.46 5.81 -24.04
N MET A 215 19.75 6.36 -23.07
CA MET A 215 19.40 7.79 -23.04
C MET A 215 20.53 8.70 -22.57
N LEU A 216 21.43 8.22 -21.72
CA LEU A 216 22.58 8.97 -21.22
C LEU A 216 23.81 8.84 -22.14
N ASN A 217 23.82 7.84 -23.03
CA ASN A 217 24.94 7.62 -23.94
C ASN A 217 24.83 8.52 -25.15
N ASP A 218 25.87 9.32 -25.39
CA ASP A 218 26.01 10.20 -26.57
C ASP A 218 25.86 9.50 -27.92
N SER A 219 26.03 8.18 -27.98
CA SER A 219 25.87 7.37 -29.19
C SER A 219 24.40 7.13 -29.62
N ILE A 220 23.41 7.41 -28.74
CA ILE A 220 21.98 7.31 -29.04
C ILE A 220 21.30 8.65 -28.77
N LYS A 221 21.90 9.72 -29.20
CA LYS A 221 21.28 11.05 -29.20
C LYS A 221 20.03 11.00 -30.07
N GLY A 222 18.84 11.10 -29.44
CA GLY A 222 17.56 11.17 -30.13
C GLY A 222 16.53 10.14 -29.78
N LEU A 223 16.78 9.20 -28.84
CA LEU A 223 15.71 8.35 -28.29
C LEU A 223 14.77 9.18 -27.45
N ILE A 224 13.60 9.48 -27.97
CA ILE A 224 12.60 10.33 -27.31
C ILE A 224 11.48 9.53 -26.62
N GLY A 225 11.35 8.26 -26.96
CA GLY A 225 10.36 7.36 -26.38
C GLY A 225 10.48 5.94 -26.93
N TYR A 226 9.91 4.97 -26.20
CA TYR A 226 9.78 3.56 -26.60
C TYR A 226 8.64 2.89 -25.86
N SER A 227 8.21 1.73 -26.35
CA SER A 227 7.32 0.83 -25.67
C SER A 227 7.81 -0.61 -25.83
N MET A 228 7.84 -1.35 -24.74
CA MET A 228 8.32 -2.73 -24.69
C MET A 228 7.35 -3.59 -23.89
N LEU A 229 7.06 -4.78 -24.42
CA LEU A 229 6.24 -5.80 -23.77
C LEU A 229 7.03 -7.11 -23.73
N SER A 230 7.03 -7.77 -22.56
CA SER A 230 7.57 -9.12 -22.39
C SER A 230 6.64 -9.97 -21.53
N GLY A 231 6.85 -11.28 -21.52
CA GLY A 231 6.15 -12.22 -20.65
C GLY A 231 6.61 -12.11 -19.20
N TYR A 232 6.15 -13.08 -18.40
CA TYR A 232 6.49 -13.19 -16.97
C TYR A 232 8.00 -13.23 -16.73
N ASN A 233 8.44 -12.50 -15.73
CA ASN A 233 9.82 -12.50 -15.26
C ASN A 233 9.88 -12.80 -13.76
N LYS A 234 10.40 -13.99 -13.40
CA LYS A 234 10.49 -14.47 -12.01
C LYS A 234 11.28 -13.57 -11.05
N LYS A 235 12.11 -12.65 -11.58
CA LYS A 235 12.89 -11.73 -10.77
C LYS A 235 12.04 -10.62 -10.15
N TYR A 236 10.84 -10.37 -10.67
CA TYR A 236 10.02 -9.26 -10.24
C TYR A 236 8.71 -9.72 -9.64
N PRO A 237 8.30 -9.17 -8.49
CA PRO A 237 6.95 -9.36 -8.00
C PRO A 237 5.95 -8.57 -8.85
N PRO A 238 4.68 -8.97 -8.87
CA PRO A 238 3.63 -8.21 -9.52
C PRO A 238 3.55 -6.78 -8.97
N SER A 239 3.75 -5.80 -9.83
CA SER A 239 3.71 -4.38 -9.44
C SER A 239 3.57 -3.45 -10.64
N SER A 240 3.38 -2.16 -10.36
CA SER A 240 3.39 -1.11 -11.36
C SER A 240 3.90 0.20 -10.76
N ALA A 241 4.50 1.05 -11.56
CA ALA A 241 5.00 2.34 -11.16
C ALA A 241 4.91 3.37 -12.29
N ILE A 242 4.63 4.61 -11.91
CA ILE A 242 4.83 5.80 -12.74
C ILE A 242 5.95 6.60 -12.10
N ASP A 243 6.91 7.04 -12.90
CA ASP A 243 8.02 7.84 -12.37
C ASP A 243 7.53 9.29 -12.14
N TYR A 244 7.60 9.75 -10.89
CA TYR A 244 7.22 11.12 -10.50
C TYR A 244 8.40 12.06 -10.32
N ALA A 245 9.62 11.55 -10.38
CA ALA A 245 10.85 12.31 -10.22
C ALA A 245 11.89 11.92 -11.27
N GLY A 246 12.97 12.71 -11.37
CA GLY A 246 14.06 12.47 -12.32
C GLY A 246 13.71 12.80 -13.76
N ILE A 247 14.52 12.31 -14.69
CA ILE A 247 14.42 12.60 -16.13
C ILE A 247 13.17 12.01 -16.78
N TYR A 248 12.57 10.99 -16.14
CA TYR A 248 11.38 10.29 -16.61
C TYR A 248 10.09 10.75 -15.90
N ALA A 249 10.16 11.79 -15.06
CA ALA A 249 9.01 12.27 -14.31
C ALA A 249 7.79 12.50 -15.21
N GLU A 250 6.68 11.79 -14.93
CA GLU A 250 5.43 11.80 -15.69
C GLU A 250 5.56 11.40 -17.18
N ARG A 251 6.66 10.73 -17.52
CA ARG A 251 6.95 10.28 -18.89
C ARG A 251 7.09 8.77 -19.00
N ARG A 252 7.23 8.04 -17.87
CA ARG A 252 7.45 6.59 -17.84
C ARG A 252 6.42 5.89 -16.98
N ILE A 253 5.87 4.78 -17.48
CA ILE A 253 5.13 3.79 -16.74
C ILE A 253 5.74 2.41 -16.93
N ARG A 254 5.84 1.66 -15.86
CA ARG A 254 6.31 0.28 -15.85
C ARG A 254 5.30 -0.61 -15.13
N THR A 255 5.10 -1.81 -15.68
CA THR A 255 4.36 -2.87 -14.98
C THR A 255 5.18 -4.15 -15.00
N TRP A 256 5.17 -4.89 -13.91
CA TRP A 256 5.87 -6.16 -13.77
C TRP A 256 4.88 -7.24 -13.44
N ASN A 257 4.89 -8.33 -14.23
CA ASN A 257 4.11 -9.53 -13.98
C ASN A 257 2.62 -9.25 -13.67
N LEU A 258 1.99 -8.37 -14.45
CA LEU A 258 0.58 -8.06 -14.33
C LEU A 258 -0.27 -8.81 -15.38
N PRO A 259 -1.47 -9.31 -15.01
CA PRO A 259 -2.44 -9.78 -15.98
C PRO A 259 -2.90 -8.66 -16.91
N LEU A 260 -3.28 -9.01 -18.14
CA LEU A 260 -3.75 -8.07 -19.15
C LEU A 260 -4.91 -7.19 -18.64
N ALA A 261 -5.91 -7.79 -17.97
CA ALA A 261 -7.02 -7.04 -17.40
C ALA A 261 -6.58 -5.96 -16.41
N THR A 262 -5.54 -6.22 -15.60
CA THR A 262 -5.00 -5.23 -14.67
C THR A 262 -4.30 -4.10 -15.41
N MET A 263 -3.54 -4.40 -16.45
CA MET A 263 -2.90 -3.36 -17.28
C MET A 263 -3.93 -2.45 -17.95
N ILE A 264 -5.02 -3.03 -18.49
CA ILE A 264 -6.14 -2.26 -19.08
C ILE A 264 -6.78 -1.37 -18.00
N ARG A 265 -7.05 -1.89 -16.81
CA ARG A 265 -7.62 -1.12 -15.70
C ARG A 265 -6.73 0.05 -15.29
N ILE A 266 -5.41 -0.10 -15.33
CA ILE A 266 -4.44 0.98 -15.12
C ILE A 266 -4.58 2.04 -16.21
N ALA A 267 -4.58 1.63 -17.48
CA ALA A 267 -4.63 2.54 -18.63
C ALA A 267 -5.93 3.36 -18.67
N TYR A 268 -7.04 2.81 -18.17
CA TYR A 268 -8.34 3.48 -18.10
C TYR A 268 -8.65 4.06 -16.71
N GLY A 269 -7.69 4.09 -15.81
CA GLY A 269 -7.87 4.62 -14.47
C GLY A 269 -8.46 6.01 -14.44
N LYS A 270 -9.47 6.18 -13.60
CA LYS A 270 -10.24 7.31 -13.06
C LYS A 270 -11.69 6.98 -12.70
N LEU A 271 -12.17 5.77 -13.03
CA LEU A 271 -13.49 5.36 -12.62
C LEU A 271 -13.46 4.90 -11.16
N GLY A 272 -13.32 5.85 -10.29
CA GLY A 272 -13.80 5.69 -8.93
C GLY A 272 -12.82 5.29 -7.86
N ARG A 273 -11.47 5.28 -8.05
CA ARG A 273 -10.60 5.09 -6.91
C ARG A 273 -9.13 5.41 -7.12
N GLU A 274 -8.59 6.19 -6.18
CA GLU A 274 -7.16 6.23 -5.89
C GLU A 274 -6.82 5.03 -4.98
N VAL A 275 -5.94 4.15 -5.45
CA VAL A 275 -5.32 3.13 -4.63
C VAL A 275 -3.83 3.29 -4.79
N TRP A 276 -3.13 3.71 -3.73
CA TRP A 276 -1.67 3.72 -3.68
C TRP A 276 -1.04 4.42 -4.90
N GLU A 277 -1.26 5.70 -5.09
CA GLU A 277 -0.70 6.50 -6.20
C GLU A 277 -1.14 6.08 -7.62
N GLN A 278 -1.91 5.01 -7.78
CA GLN A 278 -2.40 4.53 -9.07
C GLN A 278 -3.92 4.43 -9.07
N GLU A 279 -4.54 5.27 -9.90
CA GLU A 279 -5.98 5.16 -10.17
C GLU A 279 -6.23 3.94 -11.05
N LEU A 280 -6.93 2.94 -10.54
CA LEU A 280 -7.39 1.78 -11.30
C LEU A 280 -8.90 1.83 -11.45
N VAL A 281 -9.41 1.35 -12.59
CA VAL A 281 -10.84 1.00 -12.66
C VAL A 281 -11.12 -0.15 -11.70
N ALA A 282 -12.07 0.03 -10.79
CA ALA A 282 -12.46 -1.01 -9.83
C ALA A 282 -13.00 -2.26 -10.56
N VAL A 283 -12.65 -3.45 -10.09
CA VAL A 283 -13.04 -4.72 -10.73
C VAL A 283 -14.54 -4.83 -10.99
N PRO A 284 -15.46 -4.48 -10.06
CA PRO A 284 -16.89 -4.55 -10.31
C PRO A 284 -17.40 -3.65 -11.44
N ARG A 285 -16.58 -2.66 -11.86
CA ARG A 285 -16.92 -1.74 -12.96
C ARG A 285 -16.36 -2.18 -14.31
N VAL A 286 -15.80 -3.39 -14.41
CA VAL A 286 -15.27 -3.96 -15.66
C VAL A 286 -16.25 -4.96 -16.22
N PHE A 287 -16.61 -4.79 -17.48
CA PHE A 287 -17.50 -5.70 -18.23
C PHE A 287 -16.76 -6.20 -19.46
N LEU A 288 -16.93 -7.49 -19.77
CA LEU A 288 -16.37 -8.11 -20.96
C LEU A 288 -17.46 -8.44 -21.98
N SER A 289 -17.12 -8.19 -23.23
CA SER A 289 -17.87 -8.62 -24.41
C SER A 289 -16.88 -9.25 -25.39
N ILE A 290 -16.32 -10.40 -25.02
CA ILE A 290 -15.23 -11.08 -25.72
C ILE A 290 -15.74 -12.39 -26.33
N ARG A 291 -15.51 -12.61 -27.61
CA ARG A 291 -15.81 -13.83 -28.36
C ARG A 291 -14.60 -14.74 -28.50
N ASP A 292 -13.41 -14.12 -28.62
CA ASP A 292 -12.15 -14.85 -28.66
C ASP A 292 -11.86 -15.51 -27.31
N THR A 293 -11.89 -16.85 -27.29
CA THR A 293 -11.68 -17.64 -26.07
C THR A 293 -10.27 -17.52 -25.51
N LEU A 294 -9.26 -17.28 -26.35
CA LEU A 294 -7.86 -17.09 -25.89
C LEU A 294 -7.71 -15.72 -25.24
N LEU A 295 -8.31 -14.69 -25.82
CA LEU A 295 -8.31 -13.36 -25.23
C LEU A 295 -9.12 -13.35 -23.92
N LEU A 296 -10.26 -14.01 -23.88
CA LEU A 296 -11.06 -14.16 -22.67
C LEU A 296 -10.24 -14.83 -21.56
N HIS A 297 -9.50 -15.89 -21.87
CA HIS A 297 -8.62 -16.54 -20.90
C HIS A 297 -7.58 -15.55 -20.34
N LYS A 298 -6.87 -14.82 -21.19
CA LYS A 298 -5.88 -13.79 -20.76
C LYS A 298 -6.46 -12.69 -19.88
N LEU A 299 -7.74 -12.34 -20.10
CA LEU A 299 -8.44 -11.32 -19.32
C LEU A 299 -8.99 -11.84 -17.97
N THR A 300 -9.14 -13.16 -17.83
CA THR A 300 -9.74 -13.78 -16.64
C THR A 300 -8.74 -14.44 -15.69
N VAL A 301 -7.44 -14.37 -15.99
CA VAL A 301 -6.37 -14.90 -15.11
C VAL A 301 -6.44 -14.28 -13.73
N ASP A 302 -6.54 -15.12 -12.72
CA ASP A 302 -6.54 -14.70 -11.31
C ASP A 302 -5.16 -14.92 -10.67
N PHE A 303 -4.60 -13.86 -10.12
CA PHE A 303 -3.34 -13.88 -9.38
C PHE A 303 -3.25 -14.93 -8.25
N LYS A 304 -4.41 -15.30 -7.69
CA LYS A 304 -4.45 -16.11 -6.48
C LYS A 304 -4.50 -17.61 -6.74
N GLN A 305 -4.77 -18.01 -7.98
CA GLN A 305 -5.11 -19.40 -8.25
C GLN A 305 -3.98 -20.26 -8.81
N ALA A 306 -2.82 -19.69 -9.21
CA ALA A 306 -1.86 -20.57 -9.84
C ALA A 306 -0.40 -20.11 -9.80
N PRO A 307 0.48 -20.92 -9.22
CA PRO A 307 1.91 -20.90 -9.55
C PRO A 307 2.19 -21.24 -11.04
N ASP A 308 1.25 -21.90 -11.74
CA ASP A 308 1.45 -22.40 -13.11
C ASP A 308 0.91 -21.48 -14.22
N THR A 309 0.18 -20.40 -13.91
CA THR A 309 -0.40 -19.48 -14.91
C THR A 309 0.46 -18.23 -15.18
N THR A 310 1.76 -18.34 -15.04
CA THR A 310 2.71 -17.28 -15.39
C THR A 310 2.69 -16.91 -16.88
N ALA A 311 2.13 -17.79 -17.73
CA ALA A 311 2.06 -17.59 -19.19
C ALA A 311 1.28 -16.35 -19.62
N ASP A 312 0.29 -15.91 -18.84
CA ASP A 312 -0.58 -14.76 -19.15
C ASP A 312 -0.33 -13.54 -18.24
N MET A 313 0.89 -13.46 -17.71
CA MET A 313 1.39 -12.28 -17.00
C MET A 313 2.45 -11.57 -17.83
N TYR A 314 2.41 -10.25 -17.82
CA TYR A 314 3.21 -9.42 -18.68
C TYR A 314 4.00 -8.38 -17.92
N CYS A 315 5.20 -8.09 -18.41
CA CYS A 315 5.98 -6.93 -18.05
C CYS A 315 5.91 -5.90 -19.18
N TYR A 316 5.68 -4.64 -18.85
CA TYR A 316 5.52 -3.57 -19.81
C TYR A 316 6.27 -2.32 -19.36
N ASP A 317 6.96 -1.66 -20.27
CA ASP A 317 7.71 -0.42 -20.05
C ASP A 317 7.46 0.55 -21.19
N LEU A 318 6.94 1.72 -20.87
CA LEU A 318 6.64 2.78 -21.81
C LEU A 318 7.33 4.07 -21.36
N ILE A 319 8.08 4.69 -22.26
CA ILE A 319 8.53 6.07 -22.16
C ILE A 319 7.94 6.88 -23.32
N ILE A 320 7.35 8.03 -23.02
CA ILE A 320 6.77 8.93 -24.01
C ILE A 320 7.63 10.18 -24.22
N ALA A 321 7.57 10.73 -25.44
CA ALA A 321 8.27 11.98 -25.79
C ALA A 321 7.71 13.18 -25.00
N GLY A 322 6.38 13.25 -24.86
CA GLY A 322 5.69 14.27 -24.09
C GLY A 322 5.74 14.02 -22.59
N LYS A 323 5.09 14.90 -21.82
CA LYS A 323 4.98 14.81 -20.37
C LYS A 323 3.51 14.87 -19.96
N GLY A 324 3.17 14.14 -18.94
CA GLY A 324 1.88 14.17 -18.29
C GLY A 324 1.17 12.83 -18.30
N ARG A 325 0.56 12.50 -17.16
CA ARG A 325 -0.11 11.23 -16.90
C ARG A 325 -1.21 10.90 -17.92
N LYS A 326 -2.01 11.89 -18.33
CA LYS A 326 -3.07 11.68 -19.31
C LYS A 326 -2.50 11.13 -20.64
N LEU A 327 -1.47 11.77 -21.17
CA LEU A 327 -0.81 11.34 -22.40
C LEU A 327 -0.16 9.96 -22.26
N LEU A 328 0.45 9.69 -21.10
CA LEU A 328 1.05 8.39 -20.79
C LEU A 328 -0.01 7.26 -20.82
N MET A 329 -1.18 7.48 -20.22
CA MET A 329 -2.28 6.52 -20.25
C MET A 329 -2.89 6.35 -21.65
N GLU A 330 -3.00 7.43 -22.42
CA GLU A 330 -3.47 7.34 -23.82
C GLU A 330 -2.53 6.46 -24.65
N LYS A 331 -1.21 6.65 -24.52
CA LYS A 331 -0.23 5.82 -25.24
C LYS A 331 -0.22 4.37 -24.75
N MET A 332 -0.43 4.13 -23.45
CA MET A 332 -0.60 2.77 -22.94
C MET A 332 -1.84 2.07 -23.54
N LYS A 333 -2.97 2.79 -23.72
CA LYS A 333 -4.16 2.24 -24.39
C LYS A 333 -3.89 1.84 -25.84
N GLU A 334 -3.20 2.72 -26.58
CA GLU A 334 -2.80 2.45 -27.97
C GLU A 334 -1.90 1.20 -28.06
N ASP A 335 -0.96 1.05 -27.12
CA ASP A 335 -0.08 -0.11 -27.06
C ASP A 335 -0.80 -1.40 -26.71
N LEU A 336 -1.71 -1.37 -25.72
CA LEU A 336 -2.49 -2.53 -25.35
C LEU A 336 -3.37 -3.02 -26.51
N TYR A 337 -3.97 -2.10 -27.26
CA TYR A 337 -4.65 -2.45 -28.52
C TYR A 337 -3.69 -3.08 -29.54
N ARG A 338 -2.54 -2.46 -29.77
CA ARG A 338 -1.55 -2.94 -30.73
C ARG A 338 -0.99 -4.33 -30.40
N TYR A 339 -0.74 -4.60 -29.09
CA TYR A 339 -0.14 -5.86 -28.65
C TYR A 339 -1.14 -7.01 -28.55
N PHE A 340 -2.40 -6.71 -28.17
CA PHE A 340 -3.37 -7.73 -27.82
C PHE A 340 -4.64 -7.72 -28.66
N GLY A 341 -4.83 -6.73 -29.53
CA GLY A 341 -6.06 -6.58 -30.33
C GLY A 341 -7.29 -6.26 -29.48
N VAL A 342 -7.12 -5.82 -28.22
CA VAL A 342 -8.21 -5.61 -27.29
C VAL A 342 -8.70 -4.17 -27.34
N ASN A 343 -9.99 -3.99 -27.58
CA ASN A 343 -10.66 -2.70 -27.44
C ASN A 343 -11.17 -2.52 -26.01
N ALA A 344 -11.07 -1.32 -25.50
CA ALA A 344 -11.71 -0.98 -24.24
C ALA A 344 -12.19 0.48 -24.29
N ARG A 345 -13.33 0.74 -23.68
CA ARG A 345 -13.92 2.08 -23.62
C ARG A 345 -14.78 2.25 -22.40
N ILE A 346 -14.94 3.50 -21.99
CA ILE A 346 -15.89 3.87 -20.94
C ILE A 346 -17.27 4.01 -21.59
N VAL A 347 -18.24 3.33 -20.99
CA VAL A 347 -19.65 3.39 -21.42
C VAL A 347 -20.55 3.57 -20.20
N GLN A 348 -21.70 4.18 -20.39
CA GLN A 348 -22.74 4.20 -19.38
C GLN A 348 -23.54 2.91 -19.41
N ARG A 349 -23.66 2.26 -18.25
CA ARG A 349 -24.41 1.02 -18.10
C ARG A 349 -25.25 1.06 -16.83
N LYS A 350 -26.47 0.54 -16.93
CA LYS A 350 -27.34 0.31 -15.78
C LYS A 350 -26.85 -0.90 -15.00
N VAL A 351 -26.50 -0.70 -13.75
CA VAL A 351 -25.94 -1.74 -12.88
C VAL A 351 -26.63 -1.78 -11.54
N GLN A 352 -26.67 -2.97 -10.94
CA GLN A 352 -27.05 -3.14 -9.54
C GLN A 352 -25.93 -2.57 -8.65
N CYS A 353 -26.29 -1.76 -7.66
CA CYS A 353 -25.36 -1.09 -6.77
C CYS A 353 -25.98 -0.85 -5.39
N TYR A 354 -25.16 -0.46 -4.43
CA TYR A 354 -25.62 0.12 -3.19
C TYR A 354 -25.50 1.64 -3.27
N ILE A 355 -26.57 2.32 -2.90
CA ILE A 355 -26.67 3.78 -2.93
C ILE A 355 -26.49 4.28 -1.51
N LEU A 356 -25.41 5.03 -1.26
CA LEU A 356 -25.22 5.73 0.00
C LEU A 356 -26.12 6.98 0.00
N SER A 357 -27.10 6.96 0.87
CA SER A 357 -28.14 7.99 0.97
C SER A 357 -28.10 8.69 2.32
N LEU A 358 -28.40 9.99 2.34
CA LEU A 358 -28.56 10.78 3.53
C LEU A 358 -30.05 10.82 3.93
N VAL A 359 -30.36 10.20 5.07
CA VAL A 359 -31.71 10.13 5.64
C VAL A 359 -31.98 11.28 6.59
N ASP A 360 -30.95 11.65 7.40
CA ASP A 360 -31.08 12.71 8.40
C ASP A 360 -29.72 13.42 8.59
N SER A 361 -29.58 14.59 7.95
CA SER A 361 -28.37 15.41 8.01
C SER A 361 -28.07 15.99 9.40
N SER A 362 -29.05 16.06 10.28
CA SER A 362 -28.88 16.63 11.62
C SER A 362 -27.92 15.82 12.51
N ARG A 363 -27.73 14.53 12.16
CA ARG A 363 -26.85 13.61 12.87
C ARG A 363 -25.41 13.61 12.36
N LEU A 364 -25.18 14.16 11.17
CA LEU A 364 -23.85 14.31 10.59
C LEU A 364 -23.28 15.67 10.97
N ARG A 365 -22.48 15.71 12.03
CA ARG A 365 -21.85 16.94 12.53
C ARG A 365 -20.41 16.69 12.89
N THR A 366 -19.60 17.73 12.87
CA THR A 366 -18.26 17.73 13.46
C THR A 366 -18.24 18.64 14.70
N LYS A 367 -17.41 18.26 15.66
CA LYS A 367 -17.06 19.10 16.82
C LYS A 367 -15.88 20.03 16.50
N GLY A 368 -15.33 19.93 15.27
CA GLY A 368 -14.12 20.65 14.88
C GLY A 368 -12.85 20.04 15.45
N GLY A 369 -11.78 20.81 15.50
CA GLY A 369 -10.46 20.38 15.93
C GLY A 369 -9.59 19.90 14.78
N ASP A 370 -8.51 19.19 15.10
CA ASP A 370 -7.60 18.63 14.09
C ASP A 370 -8.28 17.54 13.28
N THR A 371 -7.93 17.46 12.00
CA THR A 371 -8.42 16.39 11.13
C THR A 371 -7.75 15.08 11.49
N TYR A 372 -8.56 14.04 11.75
CA TYR A 372 -8.08 12.71 12.05
C TYR A 372 -8.84 11.66 11.25
N VAL A 373 -8.11 10.72 10.64
CA VAL A 373 -8.64 9.60 9.84
C VAL A 373 -7.89 8.34 10.22
N SER A 374 -8.60 7.36 10.74
CA SER A 374 -8.06 6.03 11.05
C SER A 374 -9.10 4.97 10.72
N GLY A 375 -8.69 3.87 10.07
CA GLY A 375 -9.64 2.81 9.76
C GLY A 375 -9.02 1.67 8.97
N ASN A 376 -9.77 0.56 8.96
CA ASN A 376 -9.48 -0.63 8.16
C ASN A 376 -10.80 -1.32 7.76
N MET A 377 -10.76 -2.58 7.34
CA MET A 377 -11.98 -3.33 6.98
C MET A 377 -13.01 -3.44 8.10
N TYR A 378 -12.64 -3.24 9.37
CA TYR A 378 -13.48 -3.55 10.53
C TYR A 378 -13.91 -2.32 11.33
N TYR A 379 -13.33 -1.18 11.06
CA TYR A 379 -13.71 0.07 11.68
C TYR A 379 -13.30 1.27 10.84
N LEU A 380 -13.96 2.41 11.08
CA LEU A 380 -13.56 3.72 10.57
C LEU A 380 -13.84 4.78 11.64
N LYS A 381 -12.81 5.56 11.99
CA LYS A 381 -12.90 6.72 12.87
C LYS A 381 -12.49 7.95 12.11
N LEU A 382 -13.40 8.90 11.98
CA LEU A 382 -13.19 10.21 11.39
C LEU A 382 -13.45 11.27 12.45
N GLN A 383 -12.60 12.27 12.53
CA GLN A 383 -12.80 13.49 13.31
C GLN A 383 -12.47 14.67 12.42
N ASN A 384 -13.39 15.62 12.32
CA ASN A 384 -13.26 16.80 11.48
C ASN A 384 -12.70 16.48 10.06
N ALA A 385 -13.19 15.39 9.48
CA ALA A 385 -12.74 14.90 8.18
C ALA A 385 -13.79 15.20 7.08
N GLU A 386 -13.34 15.31 5.84
CA GLU A 386 -14.23 15.43 4.68
C GLU A 386 -15.16 14.22 4.59
N PHE A 387 -16.43 14.43 4.21
CA PHE A 387 -17.39 13.33 4.03
C PHE A 387 -16.92 12.31 2.99
N SER A 388 -16.21 12.76 1.97
CA SER A 388 -15.63 11.88 0.94
C SER A 388 -14.75 10.78 1.54
N SER A 389 -14.06 11.04 2.66
CA SER A 389 -13.27 10.02 3.37
C SER A 389 -14.10 8.83 3.84
N LEU A 390 -15.38 9.05 4.22
CA LEU A 390 -16.30 7.98 4.57
C LEU A 390 -16.71 7.17 3.33
N SER A 391 -17.19 7.85 2.29
CA SER A 391 -17.67 7.19 1.07
C SER A 391 -16.54 6.43 0.36
N GLU A 392 -15.34 6.99 0.31
CA GLU A 392 -14.15 6.35 -0.24
C GLU A 392 -13.72 5.13 0.58
N HIS A 393 -13.76 5.21 1.90
CA HIS A 393 -13.44 4.08 2.76
C HIS A 393 -14.40 2.91 2.53
N ILE A 394 -15.71 3.17 2.48
CA ILE A 394 -16.73 2.15 2.18
C ILE A 394 -16.48 1.55 0.78
N ARG A 395 -16.28 2.39 -0.24
CA ARG A 395 -15.98 1.95 -1.60
C ARG A 395 -14.73 1.09 -1.66
N THR A 396 -13.70 1.46 -0.92
CA THR A 396 -12.43 0.73 -0.83
C THR A 396 -12.64 -0.73 -0.54
N TYR A 397 -13.43 -1.05 0.45
CA TYR A 397 -13.60 -2.43 0.91
C TYR A 397 -14.72 -3.18 0.18
N ASN A 398 -15.59 -2.49 -0.53
CA ASN A 398 -16.64 -3.11 -1.35
C ASN A 398 -16.21 -3.30 -2.80
N GLU A 399 -15.68 -2.27 -3.45
CA GLU A 399 -15.27 -2.33 -4.84
C GLU A 399 -13.87 -2.94 -5.03
N GLY A 400 -12.98 -2.85 -4.03
CA GLY A 400 -11.60 -3.33 -4.10
C GLY A 400 -11.36 -4.77 -3.65
N SER A 401 -12.33 -5.41 -2.98
CA SER A 401 -12.14 -6.73 -2.37
C SER A 401 -12.36 -7.91 -3.32
N LYS A 402 -12.94 -7.70 -4.49
CA LYS A 402 -13.27 -8.77 -5.46
C LYS A 402 -12.13 -8.91 -6.46
N THR A 403 -11.52 -10.07 -6.47
CA THR A 403 -10.34 -10.39 -7.30
C THR A 403 -10.69 -10.90 -8.69
N THR A 404 -11.95 -11.30 -8.93
CA THR A 404 -12.40 -11.82 -10.22
C THR A 404 -13.50 -10.95 -10.81
N PRO A 405 -13.34 -10.46 -12.06
CA PRO A 405 -14.30 -9.57 -12.72
C PRO A 405 -15.67 -10.21 -13.04
N TYR A 406 -15.83 -11.53 -12.92
CA TYR A 406 -16.83 -12.24 -13.76
C TYR A 406 -17.84 -13.10 -13.07
N LYS A 407 -17.91 -13.18 -11.75
CA LYS A 407 -19.08 -13.81 -11.12
C LYS A 407 -20.12 -12.73 -10.84
N GLY A 408 -21.11 -12.70 -11.72
CA GLY A 408 -22.20 -11.74 -11.73
C GLY A 408 -22.91 -11.58 -10.40
N LEU A 409 -23.52 -10.42 -10.23
CA LEU A 409 -24.62 -10.08 -9.34
C LEU A 409 -24.35 -9.76 -7.85
N GLU A 410 -23.17 -9.90 -7.32
CA GLU A 410 -22.89 -9.19 -6.08
C GLU A 410 -22.03 -7.97 -6.41
N SER A 411 -22.64 -6.95 -6.98
CA SER A 411 -21.96 -5.70 -7.24
C SER A 411 -21.64 -5.03 -5.91
N GLY A 412 -20.39 -5.06 -5.52
CA GLY A 412 -19.92 -4.21 -4.42
C GLY A 412 -19.82 -2.73 -4.81
N ILE A 413 -20.47 -2.32 -5.89
CA ILE A 413 -20.43 -0.93 -6.38
C ILE A 413 -21.20 -0.06 -5.41
N ILE A 414 -20.55 1.00 -4.96
CA ILE A 414 -21.14 2.02 -4.10
C ILE A 414 -21.31 3.31 -4.89
N VAL A 415 -22.51 3.84 -4.89
CA VAL A 415 -22.84 5.15 -5.48
C VAL A 415 -23.20 6.11 -4.35
N ASP A 416 -22.45 7.19 -4.20
CA ASP A 416 -22.75 8.23 -3.21
C ASP A 416 -23.73 9.25 -3.80
N GLU A 417 -24.94 9.27 -3.27
CA GLU A 417 -26.00 10.25 -3.62
C GLU A 417 -26.37 11.15 -2.45
N THR A 418 -25.51 11.22 -1.43
CA THR A 418 -25.79 12.07 -0.25
C THR A 418 -25.72 13.55 -0.57
N ASN A 419 -24.95 13.94 -1.59
CA ASN A 419 -24.63 15.34 -1.91
C ASN A 419 -24.11 16.14 -0.69
N PHE A 420 -23.54 15.44 0.30
CA PHE A 420 -23.04 16.03 1.53
C PHE A 420 -21.55 16.36 1.40
N THR A 421 -21.18 17.60 1.63
CA THR A 421 -19.82 18.13 1.41
C THR A 421 -19.14 18.66 2.66
N SER A 422 -19.89 18.71 3.79
CA SER A 422 -19.34 19.24 5.04
C SER A 422 -18.44 18.20 5.75
N ARG A 423 -17.68 18.68 6.71
CA ARG A 423 -16.85 17.84 7.57
C ARG A 423 -17.69 17.09 8.60
N ILE A 424 -17.25 15.92 8.98
CA ILE A 424 -17.96 15.00 9.87
C ILE A 424 -17.06 14.40 10.94
N ASP A 425 -17.72 13.95 12.02
CA ASP A 425 -17.16 13.03 13.01
C ASP A 425 -17.99 11.75 12.96
N VAL A 426 -17.34 10.61 12.70
CA VAL A 426 -17.97 9.29 12.77
C VAL A 426 -17.04 8.29 13.42
N ASN A 427 -17.63 7.33 14.12
CA ASN A 427 -16.94 6.16 14.64
C ASN A 427 -17.79 4.92 14.32
N ILE A 428 -17.39 4.19 13.29
CA ILE A 428 -18.09 3.04 12.74
C ILE A 428 -17.33 1.78 13.12
N ALA A 429 -17.95 0.91 13.89
CA ALA A 429 -17.40 -0.37 14.32
C ALA A 429 -18.13 -1.52 13.61
N ALA A 430 -17.91 -1.61 12.28
CA ALA A 430 -18.51 -2.63 11.44
C ALA A 430 -17.52 -3.15 10.40
N ARG A 431 -17.74 -4.36 9.91
CA ARG A 431 -17.03 -4.86 8.76
C ARG A 431 -17.55 -4.14 7.50
N MET A 432 -16.67 -3.38 6.83
CA MET A 432 -17.04 -2.46 5.75
C MET A 432 -17.70 -3.13 4.54
N ASN A 433 -17.46 -4.42 4.29
CA ASN A 433 -18.10 -5.19 3.22
C ASN A 433 -19.24 -6.11 3.70
N ASP A 434 -19.70 -5.94 4.94
CA ASP A 434 -20.93 -6.55 5.47
C ASP A 434 -22.01 -5.47 5.53
N ILE A 435 -22.78 -5.37 4.46
CA ILE A 435 -23.78 -4.29 4.30
C ILE A 435 -24.80 -4.23 5.44
N PRO A 436 -25.37 -5.35 5.95
CA PRO A 436 -26.25 -5.31 7.12
C PRO A 436 -25.60 -4.71 8.36
N SER A 437 -24.41 -5.16 8.72
CA SER A 437 -23.67 -4.66 9.88
C SER A 437 -23.29 -3.19 9.70
N LEU A 438 -22.81 -2.82 8.51
CA LEU A 438 -22.43 -1.45 8.16
C LEU A 438 -23.64 -0.49 8.23
N ASN A 439 -24.82 -0.90 7.73
CA ASN A 439 -26.04 -0.12 7.82
C ASN A 439 -26.49 0.14 9.26
N GLY A 440 -26.30 -0.85 10.16
CA GLY A 440 -26.56 -0.66 11.58
C GLY A 440 -25.75 0.50 12.18
N GLU A 441 -24.49 0.62 11.79
CA GLU A 441 -23.61 1.72 12.24
C GLU A 441 -23.93 3.05 11.53
N LEU A 442 -24.12 3.03 10.20
CA LEU A 442 -24.44 4.21 9.39
C LEU A 442 -25.74 4.89 9.84
N SER A 443 -26.74 4.11 10.27
CA SER A 443 -28.02 4.64 10.75
C SER A 443 -27.91 5.55 11.96
N LYS A 444 -26.88 5.36 12.80
CA LYS A 444 -26.60 6.23 13.94
C LYS A 444 -26.28 7.67 13.50
N TYR A 445 -25.78 7.81 12.27
CA TYR A 445 -25.39 9.09 11.66
C TYR A 445 -26.40 9.59 10.61
N GLY A 446 -27.56 8.97 10.53
CA GLY A 446 -28.58 9.35 9.55
C GLY A 446 -28.25 8.98 8.12
N LEU A 447 -27.43 7.95 7.91
CA LEU A 447 -27.01 7.43 6.61
C LEU A 447 -27.55 6.01 6.39
N ALA A 448 -27.74 5.63 5.13
CA ALA A 448 -28.12 4.28 4.75
C ALA A 448 -27.50 3.88 3.40
N LEU A 449 -27.16 2.59 3.27
CA LEU A 449 -26.83 1.93 2.00
C LEU A 449 -28.05 1.16 1.51
N LEU A 450 -28.65 1.60 0.42
CA LEU A 450 -29.86 1.02 -0.16
C LEU A 450 -29.52 0.30 -1.46
N ALA A 451 -30.00 -0.93 -1.63
CA ALA A 451 -29.88 -1.64 -2.91
C ALA A 451 -30.70 -0.94 -3.99
N GLY A 452 -30.13 -0.79 -5.17
CA GLY A 452 -30.81 -0.16 -6.29
C GLY A 452 -30.06 -0.32 -7.61
N GLU A 453 -30.57 0.32 -8.66
CA GLU A 453 -29.92 0.35 -9.98
C GLU A 453 -29.57 1.79 -10.34
N ARG A 454 -28.36 1.96 -10.90
CA ARG A 454 -27.93 3.26 -11.42
C ARG A 454 -27.23 3.12 -12.77
N LEU A 455 -27.41 4.16 -13.58
CA LEU A 455 -26.65 4.33 -14.80
C LEU A 455 -25.30 4.95 -14.41
N ILE A 456 -24.22 4.18 -14.57
CA ILE A 456 -22.87 4.60 -14.17
C ILE A 456 -21.87 4.32 -15.28
N ASP A 457 -20.76 5.04 -15.20
CA ASP A 457 -19.61 4.78 -16.07
C ASP A 457 -18.96 3.44 -15.71
N VAL A 458 -18.77 2.59 -16.70
CA VAL A 458 -18.10 1.29 -16.59
C VAL A 458 -17.08 1.13 -17.71
N LEU A 459 -16.07 0.30 -17.48
CA LEU A 459 -15.11 -0.10 -18.50
C LEU A 459 -15.64 -1.32 -19.23
N LEU A 460 -15.99 -1.15 -20.49
CA LEU A 460 -16.32 -2.25 -21.40
C LEU A 460 -15.04 -2.66 -22.13
N ILE A 461 -14.69 -3.95 -22.08
CA ILE A 461 -13.60 -4.57 -22.85
C ILE A 461 -14.21 -5.49 -23.86
N GLU A 462 -13.83 -5.31 -25.13
CA GLU A 462 -14.39 -6.03 -26.28
C GLU A 462 -13.31 -6.42 -27.29
N ASP A 463 -13.53 -7.50 -28.07
CA ASP A 463 -12.69 -7.95 -29.19
C ASP A 463 -13.10 -7.32 -30.52
#